data_8a5595c04fbe63baad335873f0aac7b4
#
_entry.id   8a5595c04fbe63baad335873f0aac7b4
#
_cell.length_a   1.000
_cell.length_b   1.000
_cell.length_c   1.000
_cell.angle_alpha   90.00
_cell.angle_beta   90.00
_cell.angle_gamma   90.00
#
_symmetry.space_group_name_H-M   'P 1'
#
loop_
_entity.id
_entity.type
_entity.pdbx_description
1 polymer ?
#
loop_
_entity_poly.entity_id
_entity_poly.type
_entity_poly.pdbx_seq_one_letter_code
_entity_poly.pdbx_strand_id
1 'polypeptide(L)'
;MRTRPDRRGGSSGRSRDRGSATVEFALVLPLVLVVVLGLVQVGLVIRDRLLVEAAARAGARAAAIQDDPAAIAGAAWDAAPGLDPARGQLGVLRAGGRGDLVTVHVTYDDPFRVPFIAWLLGSGVTLSADAAARQEFG
;
A
#
# COMPACT_ATOMS: atom_id res chain seq x y z
N MET A 1 30.76 -55.10 55.82
CA MET A 1 31.04 -54.71 54.45
C MET A 1 29.69 -54.20 53.85
N ARG A 2 29.48 -52.91 53.83
CA ARG A 2 28.20 -52.27 53.34
C ARG A 2 28.46 -51.58 52.03
N THR A 3 27.97 -52.15 50.98
CA THR A 3 27.98 -51.54 49.62
C THR A 3 26.97 -50.44 49.51
N ARG A 4 27.44 -49.23 49.15
CA ARG A 4 26.67 -48.04 48.93
C ARG A 4 26.09 -48.06 47.49
N PRO A 5 24.82 -47.86 47.24
CA PRO A 5 24.33 -47.70 45.87
C PRO A 5 24.61 -46.29 45.34
N ASP A 6 25.28 -46.28 44.20
CA ASP A 6 25.63 -45.07 43.43
C ASP A 6 24.38 -44.47 42.81
N ARG A 7 23.96 -43.25 43.27
CA ARG A 7 22.88 -42.47 42.67
C ARG A 7 23.46 -41.66 41.52
N ARG A 8 23.51 -42.23 40.35
CA ARG A 8 23.67 -41.45 39.11
C ARG A 8 22.33 -40.85 38.76
N GLY A 9 22.09 -39.58 39.23
CA GLY A 9 20.97 -38.77 38.86
C GLY A 9 21.11 -38.27 37.42
N GLY A 10 20.17 -38.65 36.57
CA GLY A 10 20.13 -38.25 35.19
C GLY A 10 19.80 -36.73 35.03
N SER A 11 20.68 -36.02 34.36
CA SER A 11 20.52 -34.63 33.95
C SER A 11 20.30 -34.48 32.41
N SER A 12 19.66 -35.45 31.76
CA SER A 12 19.50 -35.49 30.31
C SER A 12 18.20 -34.90 29.75
N GLY A 13 17.31 -34.36 30.61
CA GLY A 13 16.02 -33.84 30.16
C GLY A 13 16.02 -32.42 29.59
N ARG A 14 16.88 -31.53 30.08
CA ARG A 14 16.84 -30.11 29.76
C ARG A 14 17.38 -29.68 28.38
N SER A 15 18.18 -30.55 27.74
CA SER A 15 18.77 -30.25 26.42
C SER A 15 17.77 -30.52 25.26
N ARG A 16 16.86 -31.48 25.45
CA ARG A 16 15.85 -31.83 24.43
C ARG A 16 14.76 -30.80 24.34
N ASP A 17 14.31 -30.23 25.46
CA ASP A 17 13.25 -29.21 25.47
C ASP A 17 13.68 -27.87 24.80
N ARG A 18 14.97 -27.50 24.94
CA ARG A 18 15.50 -26.30 24.26
C ARG A 18 15.58 -26.46 22.75
N GLY A 19 15.87 -27.66 22.25
CA GLY A 19 15.91 -27.96 20.81
C GLY A 19 14.53 -27.92 20.17
N SER A 20 13.50 -28.42 20.88
CA SER A 20 12.11 -28.40 20.42
C SER A 20 11.57 -26.99 20.25
N ALA A 21 11.73 -26.13 21.25
CA ALA A 21 11.28 -24.73 21.20
C ALA A 21 11.95 -23.93 20.07
N THR A 22 13.24 -24.19 19.79
CA THR A 22 13.95 -23.53 18.69
C THR A 22 13.39 -23.95 17.32
N VAL A 23 13.07 -25.22 17.14
CA VAL A 23 12.49 -25.74 15.90
C VAL A 23 11.06 -25.21 15.72
N GLU A 24 10.24 -25.18 16.76
CA GLU A 24 8.90 -24.60 16.73
C GLU A 24 8.94 -23.13 16.35
N PHE A 25 9.83 -22.34 16.97
CA PHE A 25 10.02 -20.94 16.61
C PHE A 25 10.47 -20.76 15.16
N ALA A 26 11.41 -21.58 14.68
CA ALA A 26 11.89 -21.54 13.30
C ALA A 26 10.79 -21.83 12.26
N LEU A 27 9.80 -22.65 12.61
CA LEU A 27 8.66 -22.95 11.74
C LEU A 27 7.60 -21.83 11.74
N VAL A 28 7.42 -21.16 12.88
CA VAL A 28 6.45 -20.06 13.00
C VAL A 28 6.99 -18.75 12.41
N LEU A 29 8.31 -18.52 12.47
CA LEU A 29 8.92 -17.27 12.01
C LEU A 29 8.59 -16.91 10.56
N PRO A 30 8.65 -17.80 9.56
CA PRO A 30 8.26 -17.47 8.19
C PRO A 30 6.80 -17.01 8.07
N LEU A 31 5.89 -17.65 8.83
CA LEU A 31 4.48 -17.27 8.82
C LEU A 31 4.28 -15.85 9.39
N VAL A 32 4.93 -15.54 10.50
CA VAL A 32 4.88 -14.20 11.10
C VAL A 32 5.43 -13.16 10.13
N LEU A 33 6.55 -13.45 9.46
CA LEU A 33 7.13 -12.55 8.46
C LEU A 33 6.15 -12.28 7.31
N VAL A 34 5.49 -13.29 6.78
CA VAL A 34 4.48 -13.13 5.72
C VAL A 34 3.35 -12.21 6.17
N VAL A 35 2.83 -12.41 7.39
CA VAL A 35 1.77 -11.55 7.95
C VAL A 35 2.23 -10.11 8.10
N VAL A 36 3.42 -9.89 8.66
CA VAL A 36 3.98 -8.54 8.85
C VAL A 36 4.19 -7.84 7.50
N LEU A 37 4.78 -8.52 6.52
CA LEU A 37 4.99 -7.97 5.18
C LEU A 37 3.67 -7.68 4.47
N GLY A 38 2.65 -8.52 4.67
CA GLY A 38 1.29 -8.28 4.17
C GLY A 38 0.68 -7.01 4.77
N LEU A 39 0.80 -6.80 6.08
CA LEU A 39 0.32 -5.58 6.74
C LEU A 39 1.04 -4.32 6.23
N VAL A 40 2.36 -4.40 6.02
CA VAL A 40 3.13 -3.31 5.41
C VAL A 40 2.61 -2.99 4.01
N GLN A 41 2.39 -4.02 3.17
CA GLN A 41 1.86 -3.83 1.81
C GLN A 41 0.48 -3.15 1.83
N VAL A 42 -0.42 -3.59 2.71
CA VAL A 42 -1.75 -2.95 2.86
C VAL A 42 -1.60 -1.48 3.25
N GLY A 43 -0.70 -1.16 4.18
CA GLY A 43 -0.42 0.23 4.58
C GLY A 43 0.08 1.09 3.41
N LEU A 44 0.93 0.54 2.54
CA LEU A 44 1.41 1.23 1.34
C LEU A 44 0.29 1.49 0.33
N VAL A 45 -0.58 0.52 0.07
CA VAL A 45 -1.74 0.67 -0.83
C VAL A 45 -2.72 1.73 -0.30
N ILE A 46 -3.01 1.73 1.00
CA ILE A 46 -3.88 2.74 1.63
C ILE A 46 -3.27 4.14 1.48
N ARG A 47 -1.96 4.28 1.74
CA ARG A 47 -1.25 5.55 1.55
C ARG A 47 -1.39 6.06 0.12
N ASP A 48 -1.12 5.21 -0.86
CA ASP A 48 -1.15 5.60 -2.25
C ASP A 48 -2.58 5.90 -2.73
N ARG A 49 -3.59 5.21 -2.22
CA ARG A 49 -5.00 5.57 -2.43
C ARG A 49 -5.31 6.98 -1.96
N LEU A 50 -4.87 7.38 -0.77
CA LEU A 50 -5.08 8.75 -0.25
C LEU A 50 -4.38 9.80 -1.13
N LEU A 51 -3.24 9.47 -1.71
CA LEU A 51 -2.54 10.35 -2.65
C LEU A 51 -3.29 10.47 -3.98
N VAL A 52 -3.85 9.38 -4.51
CA VAL A 52 -4.71 9.43 -5.72
C VAL A 52 -5.94 10.28 -5.48
N GLU A 53 -6.59 10.19 -4.31
CA GLU A 53 -7.69 11.07 -3.93
C GLU A 53 -7.26 12.53 -3.79
N ALA A 54 -6.07 12.81 -3.28
CA ALA A 54 -5.52 14.15 -3.21
C ALA A 54 -5.26 14.74 -4.61
N ALA A 55 -4.71 13.93 -5.53
CA ALA A 55 -4.51 14.30 -6.93
C ALA A 55 -5.83 14.65 -7.61
N ALA A 56 -6.86 13.80 -7.45
CA ALA A 56 -8.18 14.07 -8.04
C ALA A 56 -8.79 15.38 -7.54
N ARG A 57 -8.72 15.64 -6.23
CA ARG A 57 -9.21 16.90 -5.64
C ARG A 57 -8.43 18.12 -6.11
N ALA A 58 -7.11 18.03 -6.23
CA ALA A 58 -6.28 19.13 -6.72
C ALA A 58 -6.53 19.39 -8.22
N GLY A 59 -6.60 18.32 -9.01
CA GLY A 59 -6.94 18.39 -10.43
C GLY A 59 -8.32 19.03 -10.67
N ALA A 60 -9.35 18.64 -9.88
CA ALA A 60 -10.69 19.22 -9.99
C ALA A 60 -10.71 20.73 -9.68
N ARG A 61 -9.96 21.16 -8.64
CA ARG A 61 -9.84 22.60 -8.35
C ARG A 61 -9.11 23.35 -9.47
N ALA A 62 -8.05 22.78 -10.03
CA ALA A 62 -7.36 23.39 -11.16
C ALA A 62 -8.26 23.47 -12.40
N ALA A 63 -8.98 22.38 -12.71
CA ALA A 63 -9.92 22.33 -13.83
C ALA A 63 -11.11 23.26 -13.68
N ALA A 64 -11.46 23.67 -12.46
CA ALA A 64 -12.51 24.64 -12.20
C ALA A 64 -12.16 26.07 -12.66
N ILE A 65 -10.86 26.41 -12.65
CA ILE A 65 -10.39 27.80 -12.94
C ILE A 65 -9.62 27.92 -14.26
N GLN A 66 -9.25 26.81 -14.90
CA GLN A 66 -8.48 26.80 -16.15
C GLN A 66 -8.81 25.60 -17.01
N ASP A 67 -8.44 25.66 -18.30
CA ASP A 67 -8.72 24.62 -19.30
C ASP A 67 -7.44 23.96 -19.87
N ASP A 68 -6.27 24.38 -19.42
CA ASP A 68 -5.01 23.80 -19.86
C ASP A 68 -4.80 22.41 -19.25
N PRO A 69 -4.83 21.32 -20.05
CA PRO A 69 -4.64 19.96 -19.53
C PRO A 69 -3.31 19.73 -18.82
N ALA A 70 -2.22 20.38 -19.30
CA ALA A 70 -0.92 20.23 -18.70
C ALA A 70 -0.86 20.86 -17.31
N ALA A 71 -1.44 22.05 -17.15
CA ALA A 71 -1.50 22.71 -15.85
C ALA A 71 -2.41 21.96 -14.86
N ILE A 72 -3.54 21.38 -15.33
CA ILE A 72 -4.42 20.57 -14.50
C ILE A 72 -3.69 19.29 -14.04
N ALA A 73 -2.99 18.59 -14.95
CA ALA A 73 -2.23 17.42 -14.62
C ALA A 73 -1.06 17.73 -13.67
N GLY A 74 -0.35 18.86 -13.90
CA GLY A 74 0.70 19.34 -13.00
C GLY A 74 0.18 19.53 -11.58
N ALA A 75 -0.91 20.29 -11.42
CA ALA A 75 -1.53 20.53 -10.11
C ALA A 75 -1.99 19.23 -9.41
N ALA A 76 -2.48 18.25 -10.16
CA ALA A 76 -2.88 16.96 -9.62
C ALA A 76 -1.67 16.18 -9.08
N TRP A 77 -0.63 16.03 -9.88
CA TRP A 77 0.55 15.23 -9.49
C TRP A 77 1.41 15.91 -8.43
N ASP A 78 1.47 17.24 -8.40
CA ASP A 78 2.14 18.00 -7.33
C ASP A 78 1.47 17.77 -5.96
N ALA A 79 0.16 17.50 -5.94
CA ALA A 79 -0.57 17.17 -4.71
C ALA A 79 -0.41 15.71 -4.26
N ALA A 80 0.26 14.88 -5.04
CA ALA A 80 0.47 13.45 -4.77
C ALA A 80 1.97 13.07 -4.80
N PRO A 81 2.80 13.68 -3.94
CA PRO A 81 4.24 13.42 -3.95
C PRO A 81 4.54 11.96 -3.61
N GLY A 82 5.35 11.33 -4.47
CA GLY A 82 5.73 9.93 -4.31
C GLY A 82 4.93 8.95 -5.17
N LEU A 83 3.90 9.40 -5.89
CA LEU A 83 3.35 8.68 -7.04
C LEU A 83 4.16 9.00 -8.30
N ASP A 84 4.31 8.00 -9.16
CA ASP A 84 4.95 8.16 -10.48
C ASP A 84 3.89 8.58 -11.51
N PRO A 85 3.91 9.82 -12.05
CA PRO A 85 2.93 10.26 -13.04
C PRO A 85 2.84 9.39 -14.29
N ALA A 86 3.93 8.68 -14.64
CA ALA A 86 3.96 7.77 -15.79
C ALA A 86 3.05 6.54 -15.62
N ARG A 87 2.64 6.23 -14.38
CA ARG A 87 1.73 5.13 -14.04
C ARG A 87 0.31 5.60 -13.79
N GLY A 88 0.07 6.91 -13.88
CA GLY A 88 -1.22 7.52 -13.66
C GLY A 88 -1.86 8.02 -14.95
N GLN A 89 -3.18 8.03 -14.96
CA GLN A 89 -3.97 8.66 -16.02
C GLN A 89 -4.94 9.63 -15.38
N LEU A 90 -5.14 10.76 -16.03
CA LEU A 90 -6.05 11.81 -15.58
C LEU A 90 -7.02 12.13 -16.71
N GLY A 91 -8.33 12.02 -16.44
CA GLY A 91 -9.42 12.40 -17.32
C GLY A 91 -10.20 13.59 -16.74
N VAL A 92 -10.55 14.55 -17.58
CA VAL A 92 -11.37 15.71 -17.20
C VAL A 92 -12.69 15.63 -17.95
N LEU A 93 -13.78 15.61 -17.22
CA LEU A 93 -15.15 15.61 -17.75
C LEU A 93 -15.85 16.91 -17.36
N ARG A 94 -16.33 17.66 -18.35
CA ARG A 94 -17.06 18.91 -18.16
C ARG A 94 -18.52 18.70 -18.52
N ALA A 95 -19.45 19.02 -17.62
CA ALA A 95 -20.88 18.88 -17.87
C ALA A 95 -21.44 20.03 -18.75
N GLY A 96 -20.74 21.18 -18.76
CA GLY A 96 -21.16 22.38 -19.51
C GLY A 96 -20.20 23.54 -19.31
N GLY A 97 -20.71 24.75 -19.25
CA GLY A 97 -19.94 25.98 -19.06
C GLY A 97 -19.87 26.45 -17.61
N ARG A 98 -19.75 27.77 -17.47
CA ARG A 98 -19.63 28.43 -16.16
C ARG A 98 -20.79 28.07 -15.21
N GLY A 99 -20.45 27.63 -14.02
CA GLY A 99 -21.42 27.22 -12.99
C GLY A 99 -21.73 25.73 -12.98
N ASP A 100 -21.39 25.00 -14.03
CA ASP A 100 -21.55 23.54 -14.11
C ASP A 100 -20.43 22.77 -13.39
N LEU A 101 -20.62 21.48 -13.26
CA LEU A 101 -19.63 20.63 -12.64
C LEU A 101 -18.51 20.22 -13.62
N VAL A 102 -17.28 20.30 -13.17
CA VAL A 102 -16.15 19.62 -13.78
C VAL A 102 -15.72 18.48 -12.88
N THR A 103 -15.60 17.28 -13.43
CA THR A 103 -15.17 16.08 -12.71
C THR A 103 -13.81 15.65 -13.23
N VAL A 104 -12.89 15.41 -12.32
CA VAL A 104 -11.57 14.84 -12.63
C VAL A 104 -11.53 13.42 -12.12
N HIS A 105 -11.24 12.49 -13.02
CA HIS A 105 -11.02 11.09 -12.76
C HIS A 105 -9.53 10.79 -12.82
N VAL A 106 -9.00 10.19 -11.77
CA VAL A 106 -7.59 9.76 -11.70
C VAL A 106 -7.55 8.27 -11.50
N THR A 107 -6.78 7.59 -12.34
CA THR A 107 -6.40 6.18 -12.18
C THR A 107 -4.91 6.07 -11.99
N TYR A 108 -4.48 5.11 -11.18
CA TYR A 108 -3.08 4.86 -10.87
C TYR A 108 -2.81 3.37 -10.72
N ASP A 109 -1.83 2.86 -11.44
CA ASP A 109 -1.39 1.48 -11.33
C ASP A 109 -0.31 1.36 -10.26
N ASP A 110 -0.73 0.92 -9.06
CA ASP A 110 0.13 0.77 -7.88
C ASP A 110 0.74 -0.64 -7.84
N PRO A 111 2.06 -0.77 -8.08
CA PRO A 111 2.72 -2.07 -8.02
C PRO A 111 2.90 -2.52 -6.58
N PHE A 112 2.75 -3.82 -6.33
CA PHE A 112 3.11 -4.37 -5.04
C PHE A 112 4.62 -4.28 -4.83
N ARG A 113 5.02 -3.62 -3.75
CA ARG A 113 6.43 -3.37 -3.40
C ARG A 113 7.08 -4.52 -2.66
N VAL A 114 6.28 -5.43 -2.09
CA VAL A 114 6.76 -6.62 -1.41
C VAL A 114 6.81 -7.78 -2.42
N PRO A 115 8.01 -8.29 -2.79
CA PRO A 115 8.15 -9.27 -3.88
C PRO A 115 7.35 -10.56 -3.68
N PHE A 116 7.26 -11.04 -2.43
CA PHE A 116 6.48 -12.23 -2.10
C PHE A 116 4.97 -12.01 -2.32
N ILE A 117 4.47 -10.82 -1.99
CA ILE A 117 3.07 -10.44 -2.21
C ILE A 117 2.79 -10.33 -3.72
N ALA A 118 3.69 -9.72 -4.48
CA ALA A 118 3.60 -9.63 -5.93
C ALA A 118 3.56 -11.01 -6.60
N TRP A 119 4.35 -11.95 -6.11
CA TRP A 119 4.32 -13.34 -6.58
C TRP A 119 3.00 -14.06 -6.28
N LEU A 120 2.40 -13.80 -5.10
CA LEU A 120 1.17 -14.49 -4.64
C LEU A 120 -0.11 -13.87 -5.23
N LEU A 121 -0.20 -12.54 -5.31
CA LEU A 121 -1.43 -11.80 -5.66
C LEU A 121 -1.38 -11.10 -7.02
N GLY A 122 -0.26 -11.18 -7.74
CA GLY A 122 -0.05 -10.48 -9.01
C GLY A 122 0.81 -9.23 -8.87
N SER A 123 0.94 -8.46 -9.96
CA SER A 123 1.92 -7.37 -10.06
C SER A 123 1.53 -6.08 -9.33
N GLY A 124 0.25 -5.90 -9.01
CA GLY A 124 -0.23 -4.66 -8.38
C GLY A 124 -1.75 -4.53 -8.37
N VAL A 125 -2.22 -3.36 -8.01
CA VAL A 125 -3.63 -2.99 -7.96
C VAL A 125 -3.85 -1.64 -8.64
N THR A 126 -4.94 -1.50 -9.38
CA THR A 126 -5.34 -0.19 -9.95
C THR A 126 -6.17 0.57 -8.93
N LEU A 127 -5.72 1.77 -8.57
CA LEU A 127 -6.40 2.70 -7.69
C LEU A 127 -7.12 3.75 -8.54
N SER A 128 -8.32 4.16 -8.15
CA SER A 128 -9.07 5.21 -8.82
C SER A 128 -9.74 6.15 -7.83
N ALA A 129 -9.84 7.42 -8.21
CA ALA A 129 -10.57 8.43 -7.45
C ALA A 129 -11.21 9.46 -8.40
N ASP A 130 -12.37 9.95 -8.00
CA ASP A 130 -13.11 10.99 -8.68
C ASP A 130 -13.25 12.19 -7.75
N ALA A 131 -13.11 13.38 -8.31
CA ALA A 131 -13.42 14.62 -7.60
C ALA A 131 -14.12 15.59 -8.54
N ALA A 132 -15.09 16.31 -8.02
CA ALA A 132 -15.81 17.31 -8.77
C ALA A 132 -15.64 18.69 -8.14
N ALA A 133 -15.60 19.73 -9.01
CA ALA A 133 -15.60 21.12 -8.61
C ALA A 133 -16.57 21.89 -9.52
N ARG A 134 -16.99 23.10 -9.10
CA ARG A 134 -17.82 23.98 -9.92
C ARG A 134 -16.93 24.82 -10.82
N GLN A 135 -17.23 24.83 -12.11
CA GLN A 135 -16.47 25.61 -13.11
C GLN A 135 -16.70 27.09 -12.92
N GLU A 136 -15.64 27.88 -12.86
CA GLU A 136 -15.72 29.33 -12.63
C GLU A 136 -15.57 30.15 -13.91
N PHE A 137 -15.15 29.52 -15.01
CA PHE A 137 -14.98 30.12 -16.32
C PHE A 137 -15.89 29.43 -17.36
N GLY A 138 -16.15 30.08 -18.49
CA GLY A 138 -16.92 29.55 -19.63
C GLY A 138 -17.34 30.63 -20.56
#